data_aa670cb662a0426c0e1dbe3a6d9f5749
#
_entry.id   aa670cb662a0426c0e1dbe3a6d9f5749
#
_cell.length_a   1.000
_cell.length_b   1.000
_cell.length_c   1.000
_cell.angle_alpha   90.00
_cell.angle_beta   90.00
_cell.angle_gamma   90.00
#
_symmetry.space_group_name_H-M   'P 1'
#
loop_
_entity.id
_entity.type
_entity.pdbx_description
1 polymer ?
#
loop_
_entity_poly.entity_id
_entity_poly.type
_entity_poly.pdbx_seq_one_letter_code
_entity_poly.pdbx_strand_id
1 'polypeptide(L)'
;GIASNIATENSITSKYDGILEIDELRAVEAVDEVSGKKHLVVVSRLAEMRIVDPNTKIVLLTHNIPYGSKLFFNNGDSIKKGDVIIEWDPFNAVIVSEVSGKIEFESLVENVTYKVESDETTGLKEKIIIESKDKTKAPAAHIVDENGNYLKNYSLPLGAHVVKDNGDVVKAGEVLVKIPRAVGKAGDITGGLPRVTELFEARNPSNPAVVSEIDGEVGFGKIKRGNREIIVTSKTGEVKKYLVALSKQILVQENDYVRAGTPLSDGAITPADILAIKGPTAVQEYIVNEVQD
;
A
#
# COMPACT_ATOMS: atom_id res chain seq x y z
N GLY A 1 -28.17 -14.73 9.39
CA GLY A 1 -26.81 -14.43 9.09
C GLY A 1 -26.41 -15.11 7.81
N ILE A 2 -26.44 -14.37 6.73
CA ILE A 2 -25.89 -14.86 5.49
C ILE A 2 -24.39 -14.81 5.67
N ALA A 3 -23.77 -15.94 5.94
CA ALA A 3 -22.34 -16.11 5.76
C ALA A 3 -22.09 -15.93 4.26
N SER A 4 -21.81 -14.72 3.83
CA SER A 4 -21.31 -14.50 2.51
C SER A 4 -19.91 -15.12 2.46
N ASN A 5 -19.80 -16.29 1.86
CA ASN A 5 -18.55 -16.76 1.32
C ASN A 5 -18.17 -15.83 0.17
N ILE A 6 -17.72 -14.62 0.52
CA ILE A 6 -17.01 -13.80 -0.44
C ILE A 6 -15.68 -14.51 -0.64
N ALA A 7 -15.56 -15.23 -1.73
CA ALA A 7 -14.27 -15.74 -2.17
C ALA A 7 -13.35 -14.54 -2.32
N THR A 8 -12.42 -14.39 -1.37
CA THR A 8 -11.49 -13.27 -1.38
C THR A 8 -10.50 -13.54 -2.49
N GLU A 9 -10.54 -12.73 -3.55
CA GLU A 9 -9.64 -12.84 -4.67
C GLU A 9 -8.21 -12.59 -4.21
N ASN A 10 -7.31 -13.53 -4.49
CA ASN A 10 -5.91 -13.47 -4.10
C ASN A 10 -4.95 -13.68 -5.26
N SER A 11 -5.46 -13.84 -6.47
CA SER A 11 -4.64 -14.08 -7.66
C SER A 11 -5.36 -13.67 -8.93
N ILE A 12 -4.59 -13.42 -9.98
CA ILE A 12 -5.09 -13.24 -11.33
C ILE A 12 -4.56 -14.38 -12.18
N THR A 13 -5.52 -15.17 -12.70
CA THR A 13 -5.27 -16.24 -13.66
C THR A 13 -5.72 -15.76 -15.04
N SER A 14 -4.89 -15.97 -16.05
CA SER A 14 -5.24 -15.56 -17.41
C SER A 14 -6.37 -16.42 -17.97
N LYS A 15 -7.36 -15.78 -18.56
CA LYS A 15 -8.43 -16.40 -19.35
C LYS A 15 -8.11 -16.47 -20.83
N TYR A 16 -6.98 -15.93 -21.25
CA TYR A 16 -6.60 -15.75 -22.65
C TYR A 16 -5.13 -16.11 -22.86
N ASP A 17 -4.84 -16.54 -24.10
CA ASP A 17 -3.46 -16.57 -24.58
C ASP A 17 -3.08 -15.18 -25.09
N GLY A 18 -1.86 -14.74 -24.83
CA GLY A 18 -1.39 -13.43 -25.26
C GLY A 18 -0.03 -13.09 -24.75
N ILE A 19 0.35 -11.83 -24.91
CA ILE A 19 1.62 -11.27 -24.43
C ILE A 19 1.34 -10.39 -23.23
N LEU A 20 2.13 -10.57 -22.16
CA LEU A 20 2.05 -9.76 -20.96
C LEU A 20 2.81 -8.45 -21.16
N GLU A 21 2.12 -7.34 -20.96
CA GLU A 21 2.71 -6.01 -20.90
C GLU A 21 2.46 -5.40 -19.53
N ILE A 22 3.48 -4.83 -18.91
CA ILE A 22 3.39 -4.24 -17.58
C ILE A 22 3.93 -2.81 -17.63
N ASP A 23 3.10 -1.84 -17.22
CA ASP A 23 3.50 -0.45 -17.06
C ASP A 23 3.89 -0.15 -15.62
N GLU A 24 4.80 0.78 -15.42
CA GLU A 24 5.26 1.28 -14.12
C GLU A 24 5.75 0.16 -13.18
N LEU A 25 6.38 -0.85 -13.73
CA LEU A 25 6.89 -1.98 -12.96
C LEU A 25 8.21 -1.62 -12.27
N ARG A 26 8.23 -1.73 -10.93
CA ARG A 26 9.43 -1.92 -10.13
C ARG A 26 9.23 -3.19 -9.33
N ALA A 27 10.19 -4.08 -9.41
CA ALA A 27 10.12 -5.37 -8.73
C ALA A 27 11.51 -5.82 -8.30
N VAL A 28 11.56 -6.67 -7.29
CA VAL A 28 12.79 -7.31 -6.82
C VAL A 28 12.66 -8.81 -6.96
N GLU A 29 13.77 -9.49 -7.21
CA GLU A 29 13.80 -10.94 -7.26
C GLU A 29 13.75 -11.54 -5.85
N ALA A 30 12.94 -12.56 -5.68
CA ALA A 30 12.83 -13.33 -4.46
C ALA A 30 12.80 -14.82 -4.79
N VAL A 31 13.06 -15.64 -3.78
CA VAL A 31 13.02 -17.10 -3.91
C VAL A 31 11.99 -17.62 -2.92
N ASP A 32 11.08 -18.46 -3.41
CA ASP A 32 10.13 -19.16 -2.55
C ASP A 32 10.90 -20.15 -1.68
N GLU A 33 10.77 -20.03 -0.36
CA GLU A 33 11.49 -20.86 0.60
C GLU A 33 11.08 -22.34 0.55
N VAL A 34 9.85 -22.61 0.14
CA VAL A 34 9.32 -23.98 0.08
C VAL A 34 9.69 -24.66 -1.24
N SER A 35 9.47 -24.01 -2.37
CA SER A 35 9.66 -24.60 -3.70
C SER A 35 11.03 -24.33 -4.31
N GLY A 36 11.78 -23.34 -3.77
CA GLY A 36 13.05 -22.89 -4.34
C GLY A 36 12.93 -22.14 -5.67
N LYS A 37 11.70 -21.88 -6.15
CA LYS A 37 11.46 -21.17 -7.39
C LYS A 37 11.64 -19.66 -7.22
N LYS A 38 12.24 -19.04 -8.23
CA LYS A 38 12.38 -17.58 -8.30
C LYS A 38 11.08 -16.95 -8.78
N HIS A 39 10.75 -15.81 -8.20
CA HIS A 39 9.65 -14.96 -8.62
C HIS A 39 10.02 -13.49 -8.39
N LEU A 40 9.21 -12.59 -8.91
CA LEU A 40 9.35 -11.17 -8.63
C LEU A 40 8.39 -10.77 -7.50
N VAL A 41 8.80 -9.79 -6.69
CA VAL A 41 7.92 -9.11 -5.74
C VAL A 41 7.79 -7.67 -6.18
N VAL A 42 6.55 -7.23 -6.40
CA VAL A 42 6.27 -5.89 -6.91
C VAL A 42 6.40 -4.87 -5.80
N VAL A 43 7.24 -3.86 -6.01
CA VAL A 43 7.51 -2.78 -5.04
C VAL A 43 7.06 -1.41 -5.54
N SER A 44 6.43 -1.35 -6.70
CA SER A 44 5.76 -0.15 -7.21
C SER A 44 4.29 -0.13 -6.81
N ARG A 45 3.72 1.07 -6.70
CA ARG A 45 2.31 1.26 -6.33
C ARG A 45 1.40 1.52 -7.53
N LEU A 46 1.98 1.77 -8.71
CA LEU A 46 1.26 2.14 -9.93
C LEU A 46 1.34 1.09 -11.03
N ALA A 47 1.80 -0.12 -10.72
CA ALA A 47 1.95 -1.16 -11.72
C ALA A 47 0.60 -1.61 -12.26
N GLU A 48 0.50 -1.68 -13.58
CA GLU A 48 -0.68 -2.16 -14.30
C GLU A 48 -0.24 -3.17 -15.34
N MET A 49 -0.94 -4.29 -15.41
CA MET A 49 -0.67 -5.32 -16.42
C MET A 49 -1.77 -5.37 -17.48
N ARG A 50 -1.37 -5.75 -18.68
CA ARG A 50 -2.27 -6.06 -19.79
C ARG A 50 -1.86 -7.37 -20.42
N ILE A 51 -2.85 -8.12 -20.91
CA ILE A 51 -2.62 -9.22 -21.84
C ILE A 51 -3.10 -8.77 -23.19
N VAL A 52 -2.22 -8.82 -24.18
CA VAL A 52 -2.46 -8.31 -25.53
C VAL A 52 -2.37 -9.46 -26.53
N ASP A 53 -3.34 -9.52 -27.45
CA ASP A 53 -3.27 -10.44 -28.58
C ASP A 53 -2.11 -10.04 -29.49
N PRO A 54 -1.14 -10.94 -29.76
CA PRO A 54 0.05 -10.59 -30.54
C PRO A 54 -0.25 -10.28 -32.02
N ASN A 55 -1.35 -10.77 -32.55
CA ASN A 55 -1.73 -10.59 -33.95
C ASN A 55 -2.58 -9.34 -34.15
N THR A 56 -3.62 -9.16 -33.35
CA THR A 56 -4.57 -8.06 -33.50
C THR A 56 -4.21 -6.81 -32.69
N LYS A 57 -3.30 -6.95 -31.73
CA LYS A 57 -2.92 -5.91 -30.76
C LYS A 57 -4.07 -5.47 -29.85
N ILE A 58 -5.14 -6.23 -29.80
CA ILE A 58 -6.28 -5.97 -28.91
C ILE A 58 -5.89 -6.32 -27.47
N VAL A 59 -6.23 -5.43 -26.53
CA VAL A 59 -6.07 -5.69 -25.10
C VAL A 59 -7.20 -6.60 -24.62
N LEU A 60 -6.83 -7.80 -24.16
CA LEU A 60 -7.77 -8.84 -23.73
C LEU A 60 -8.10 -8.76 -22.24
N LEU A 61 -7.14 -8.31 -21.43
CA LEU A 61 -7.27 -8.18 -19.99
C LEU A 61 -6.43 -7.01 -19.51
N THR A 62 -6.97 -6.22 -18.59
CA THR A 62 -6.26 -5.16 -17.86
C THR A 62 -6.50 -5.34 -16.38
N HIS A 63 -5.46 -5.24 -15.57
CA HIS A 63 -5.58 -5.31 -14.12
C HIS A 63 -4.46 -4.53 -13.43
N ASN A 64 -4.77 -3.89 -12.32
CA ASN A 64 -3.76 -3.30 -11.46
C ASN A 64 -3.00 -4.40 -10.72
N ILE A 65 -1.71 -4.20 -10.53
CA ILE A 65 -0.87 -5.11 -9.74
C ILE A 65 -0.70 -4.52 -8.35
N PRO A 66 -1.28 -5.13 -7.31
CA PRO A 66 -1.11 -4.63 -5.94
C PRO A 66 0.35 -4.64 -5.51
N TYR A 67 0.76 -3.60 -4.77
CA TYR A 67 2.06 -3.56 -4.12
C TYR A 67 2.25 -4.81 -3.25
N GLY A 68 3.45 -5.39 -3.29
CA GLY A 68 3.77 -6.59 -2.53
C GLY A 68 3.34 -7.90 -3.20
N SER A 69 2.70 -7.83 -4.35
CA SER A 69 2.29 -9.04 -5.11
C SER A 69 3.50 -9.84 -5.58
N LYS A 70 3.33 -11.15 -5.60
CA LYS A 70 4.24 -12.05 -6.32
C LYS A 70 3.87 -12.03 -7.80
N LEU A 71 4.87 -11.84 -8.65
CA LEU A 71 4.73 -11.81 -10.10
C LEU A 71 5.54 -12.96 -10.69
N PHE A 72 4.89 -13.86 -11.43
CA PHE A 72 5.50 -15.09 -11.91
C PHE A 72 5.99 -15.05 -13.35
N PHE A 73 5.80 -13.92 -14.02
CA PHE A 73 6.20 -13.68 -15.40
C PHE A 73 6.90 -12.35 -15.54
N ASN A 74 7.70 -12.20 -16.59
CA ASN A 74 8.34 -10.93 -16.92
C ASN A 74 7.52 -10.16 -17.94
N ASN A 75 7.74 -8.83 -18.00
CA ASN A 75 7.18 -8.01 -19.07
C ASN A 75 7.61 -8.54 -20.44
N GLY A 76 6.66 -8.74 -21.34
CA GLY A 76 6.89 -9.28 -22.66
C GLY A 76 6.76 -10.80 -22.79
N ASP A 77 6.56 -11.51 -21.70
CA ASP A 77 6.41 -12.95 -21.72
C ASP A 77 5.10 -13.39 -22.41
N SER A 78 5.16 -14.56 -23.04
CA SER A 78 3.99 -15.23 -23.59
C SER A 78 3.19 -15.87 -22.46
N ILE A 79 1.91 -15.54 -22.39
CA ILE A 79 0.97 -16.07 -21.40
C ILE A 79 -0.01 -17.00 -22.07
N LYS A 80 -0.35 -18.08 -21.39
CA LYS A 80 -1.37 -19.03 -21.84
C LYS A 80 -2.56 -18.99 -20.88
N LYS A 81 -3.73 -19.30 -21.42
CA LYS A 81 -4.93 -19.49 -20.62
C LYS A 81 -4.65 -20.48 -19.48
N GLY A 82 -5.01 -20.09 -18.26
CA GLY A 82 -4.79 -20.88 -17.05
C GLY A 82 -3.51 -20.51 -16.27
N ASP A 83 -2.61 -19.71 -16.86
CA ASP A 83 -1.43 -19.25 -16.14
C ASP A 83 -1.81 -18.28 -15.03
N VAL A 84 -1.27 -18.52 -13.82
CA VAL A 84 -1.38 -17.57 -12.70
C VAL A 84 -0.28 -16.52 -12.87
N ILE A 85 -0.67 -15.28 -13.08
CA ILE A 85 0.27 -14.18 -13.37
C ILE A 85 0.76 -13.54 -12.11
N ILE A 86 -0.16 -13.18 -11.21
CA ILE A 86 0.13 -12.54 -9.92
C ILE A 86 -0.65 -13.20 -8.80
N GLU A 87 -0.10 -13.08 -7.60
CA GLU A 87 -0.71 -13.57 -6.36
C GLU A 87 -0.38 -12.59 -5.23
N TRP A 88 -1.34 -12.32 -4.36
CA TRP A 88 -1.16 -11.42 -3.21
C TRP A 88 -1.88 -11.94 -1.96
N ASP A 89 -1.56 -11.36 -0.81
CA ASP A 89 -2.26 -11.63 0.45
C ASP A 89 -3.56 -10.81 0.49
N PRO A 90 -4.73 -11.47 0.47
CA PRO A 90 -6.01 -10.77 0.47
C PRO A 90 -6.39 -10.23 1.85
N PHE A 91 -5.78 -10.74 2.92
CA PHE A 91 -6.14 -10.40 4.31
C PHE A 91 -5.27 -9.30 4.90
N ASN A 92 -4.07 -9.12 4.37
CA ASN A 92 -3.12 -8.15 4.87
C ASN A 92 -2.57 -7.29 3.74
N ALA A 93 -2.46 -5.98 3.98
CA ALA A 93 -1.50 -5.17 3.27
C ALA A 93 -0.11 -5.48 3.85
N VAL A 94 0.94 -5.29 3.06
CA VAL A 94 2.31 -5.63 3.48
C VAL A 94 3.25 -4.46 3.20
N ILE A 95 4.35 -4.42 3.93
CA ILE A 95 5.53 -3.65 3.56
C ILE A 95 6.64 -4.68 3.34
N VAL A 96 7.22 -4.67 2.14
CA VAL A 96 8.30 -5.58 1.76
C VAL A 96 9.61 -4.81 1.63
N SER A 97 10.71 -5.46 1.95
CA SER A 97 12.04 -4.85 1.76
C SER A 97 12.41 -4.83 0.28
N GLU A 98 12.84 -3.68 -0.22
CA GLU A 98 13.36 -3.54 -1.57
C GLU A 98 14.83 -3.98 -1.68
N VAL A 99 15.52 -4.08 -0.56
CA VAL A 99 16.96 -4.36 -0.49
C VAL A 99 17.26 -5.45 0.54
N SER A 100 18.42 -6.08 0.40
CA SER A 100 18.94 -7.02 1.40
C SER A 100 19.84 -6.30 2.40
N GLY A 101 19.78 -6.70 3.66
CA GLY A 101 20.58 -6.12 4.73
C GLY A 101 20.08 -6.56 6.10
N LYS A 102 20.45 -5.82 7.14
CA LYS A 102 19.93 -6.02 8.51
C LYS A 102 18.88 -4.97 8.81
N ILE A 103 17.83 -5.37 9.51
CA ILE A 103 16.80 -4.44 9.96
C ILE A 103 17.16 -3.84 11.32
N GLU A 104 17.04 -2.51 11.42
CA GLU A 104 17.13 -1.76 12.67
C GLU A 104 15.88 -0.90 12.83
N PHE A 105 15.31 -0.89 14.02
CA PHE A 105 14.12 -0.07 14.31
C PHE A 105 14.49 1.24 14.99
N GLU A 106 13.77 2.28 14.63
CA GLU A 106 13.85 3.61 15.25
C GLU A 106 12.53 3.94 15.93
N SER A 107 12.60 4.47 17.13
CA SER A 107 11.42 4.90 17.91
C SER A 107 10.40 3.79 18.15
N LEU A 108 10.85 2.55 18.21
CA LEU A 108 10.00 1.39 18.52
C LEU A 108 10.10 1.12 20.04
N VAL A 109 9.18 1.72 20.80
CA VAL A 109 9.18 1.70 22.27
C VAL A 109 7.91 1.04 22.77
N GLU A 110 8.07 -0.02 23.57
CA GLU A 110 6.93 -0.77 24.12
C GLU A 110 6.01 0.12 24.95
N ASN A 111 4.72 -0.03 24.76
CA ASN A 111 3.65 0.75 25.38
C ASN A 111 3.65 2.25 25.04
N VAL A 112 4.52 2.69 24.16
CA VAL A 112 4.56 4.08 23.64
C VAL A 112 4.20 4.10 22.15
N THR A 113 4.92 3.35 21.33
CA THR A 113 4.70 3.27 19.88
C THR A 113 4.22 1.90 19.41
N TYR A 114 4.40 0.86 20.22
CA TYR A 114 3.85 -0.45 19.96
C TYR A 114 3.39 -1.14 21.24
N LYS A 115 2.52 -2.12 21.09
CA LYS A 115 2.13 -3.04 22.17
C LYS A 115 2.40 -4.48 21.75
N VAL A 116 2.55 -5.37 22.73
CA VAL A 116 2.68 -6.80 22.48
C VAL A 116 1.33 -7.44 22.74
N GLU A 117 0.83 -8.17 21.75
CA GLU A 117 -0.37 -9.01 21.87
C GLU A 117 -0.01 -10.46 21.65
N SER A 118 -0.62 -11.35 22.44
CA SER A 118 -0.53 -12.79 22.22
C SER A 118 -1.65 -13.24 21.30
N ASP A 119 -1.30 -13.95 20.24
CA ASP A 119 -2.28 -14.63 19.42
C ASP A 119 -2.78 -15.85 20.15
N GLU A 120 -4.08 -15.88 20.48
CA GLU A 120 -4.70 -16.98 21.23
C GLU A 120 -4.65 -18.31 20.47
N THR A 121 -4.58 -18.27 19.15
CA THR A 121 -4.58 -19.45 18.28
C THR A 121 -3.20 -20.08 18.17
N THR A 122 -2.14 -19.27 18.05
CA THR A 122 -0.77 -19.74 17.80
C THR A 122 0.12 -19.64 19.04
N GLY A 123 -0.29 -18.88 20.06
CA GLY A 123 0.51 -18.59 21.24
C GLY A 123 1.71 -17.67 20.97
N LEU A 124 1.85 -17.15 19.75
CA LEU A 124 2.92 -16.25 19.37
C LEU A 124 2.63 -14.84 19.85
N LYS A 125 3.69 -14.15 20.26
CA LYS A 125 3.61 -12.73 20.63
C LYS A 125 3.86 -11.88 19.39
N GLU A 126 2.97 -10.92 19.14
CA GLU A 126 3.06 -9.99 18.02
C GLU A 126 3.25 -8.56 18.52
N LYS A 127 4.11 -7.80 17.84
CA LYS A 127 4.31 -6.38 18.08
C LYS A 127 3.40 -5.61 17.14
N ILE A 128 2.48 -4.81 17.69
CA ILE A 128 1.49 -4.05 16.93
C ILE A 128 1.73 -2.57 17.16
N ILE A 129 1.91 -1.83 16.07
CA ILE A 129 2.08 -0.38 16.11
C ILE A 129 0.78 0.27 16.58
N ILE A 130 0.88 1.08 17.61
CA ILE A 130 -0.22 1.84 18.21
C ILE A 130 -0.04 3.34 17.94
N GLU A 131 -1.09 4.11 18.18
CA GLU A 131 -0.98 5.56 18.20
C GLU A 131 0.07 5.97 19.22
N SER A 132 1.08 6.73 18.78
CA SER A 132 2.20 7.10 19.65
C SER A 132 1.71 7.98 20.81
N LYS A 133 2.06 7.57 22.03
CA LYS A 133 1.83 8.36 23.24
C LYS A 133 2.79 9.54 23.36
N ASP A 134 3.91 9.46 22.66
CA ASP A 134 4.87 10.54 22.52
C ASP A 134 4.78 11.13 21.10
N LYS A 135 4.27 12.35 20.99
CA LYS A 135 4.03 13.03 19.70
C LYS A 135 5.32 13.41 18.97
N THR A 136 6.48 13.19 19.56
CA THR A 136 7.79 13.41 18.92
C THR A 136 8.35 12.14 18.29
N LYS A 137 7.75 10.98 18.54
CA LYS A 137 8.23 9.67 18.06
C LYS A 137 7.33 9.09 17.00
N ALA A 138 7.91 8.78 15.85
CA ALA A 138 7.28 8.00 14.79
C ALA A 138 8.11 6.75 14.53
N PRO A 139 7.54 5.55 14.70
CA PRO A 139 8.32 4.33 14.52
C PRO A 139 8.70 4.11 13.05
N ALA A 140 9.93 3.67 12.83
CA ALA A 140 10.47 3.39 11.51
C ALA A 140 11.36 2.14 11.54
N ALA A 141 11.52 1.53 10.38
CA ALA A 141 12.46 0.45 10.15
C ALA A 141 13.50 0.90 9.12
N HIS A 142 14.75 0.63 9.39
CA HIS A 142 15.86 0.91 8.48
C HIS A 142 16.50 -0.41 8.07
N ILE A 143 16.83 -0.54 6.79
CA ILE A 143 17.64 -1.65 6.30
C ILE A 143 19.05 -1.11 6.13
N VAL A 144 20.02 -1.75 6.81
CA VAL A 144 21.41 -1.30 6.85
C VAL A 144 22.33 -2.34 6.22
N ASP A 145 23.43 -1.86 5.64
CA ASP A 145 24.49 -2.72 5.10
C ASP A 145 25.47 -3.18 6.20
N GLU A 146 26.50 -3.91 5.80
CA GLU A 146 27.54 -4.40 6.71
C GLU A 146 28.34 -3.29 7.42
N ASN A 147 28.37 -2.09 6.81
CA ASN A 147 29.08 -0.93 7.35
C ASN A 147 28.16 -0.02 8.19
N GLY A 148 26.89 -0.39 8.39
CA GLY A 148 25.93 0.39 9.11
C GLY A 148 25.30 1.54 8.31
N ASN A 149 25.50 1.60 7.00
CA ASN A 149 24.88 2.59 6.14
C ASN A 149 23.41 2.26 5.91
N TYR A 150 22.54 3.24 5.99
CA TYR A 150 21.11 3.09 5.72
C TYR A 150 20.87 2.97 4.22
N LEU A 151 20.38 1.79 3.81
CA LEU A 151 20.05 1.51 2.41
C LEU A 151 18.62 1.93 2.08
N LYS A 152 17.69 1.68 2.97
CA LYS A 152 16.27 2.01 2.81
C LYS A 152 15.61 2.24 4.15
N ASN A 153 14.64 3.16 4.19
CA ASN A 153 13.88 3.51 5.37
C ASN A 153 12.39 3.28 5.12
N TYR A 154 11.70 2.74 6.12
CA TYR A 154 10.27 2.48 6.06
C TYR A 154 9.59 3.07 7.30
N SER A 155 8.55 3.87 7.10
CA SER A 155 7.68 4.30 8.18
C SER A 155 6.75 3.14 8.55
N LEU A 156 6.58 2.89 9.85
CA LEU A 156 5.71 1.82 10.34
C LEU A 156 4.32 2.41 10.62
N PRO A 157 3.31 2.04 9.82
CA PRO A 157 1.99 2.63 9.99
C PRO A 157 1.24 2.06 11.20
N LEU A 158 0.28 2.83 11.69
CA LEU A 158 -0.64 2.41 12.74
C LEU A 158 -1.33 1.09 12.39
N GLY A 159 -1.38 0.17 13.33
CA GLY A 159 -1.98 -1.15 13.14
C GLY A 159 -1.07 -2.18 12.48
N ALA A 160 0.15 -1.81 12.11
CA ALA A 160 1.10 -2.75 11.50
C ALA A 160 1.58 -3.79 12.53
N HIS A 161 1.59 -5.05 12.10
CA HIS A 161 2.18 -6.15 12.84
C HIS A 161 3.62 -6.34 12.37
N VAL A 162 4.58 -6.09 13.25
CA VAL A 162 6.01 -6.20 12.94
C VAL A 162 6.41 -7.67 13.02
N VAL A 163 6.87 -8.24 11.91
CA VAL A 163 7.21 -9.68 11.81
C VAL A 163 8.71 -9.96 11.91
N LYS A 164 9.53 -8.93 12.08
CA LYS A 164 10.98 -9.02 12.21
C LYS A 164 11.43 -8.51 13.57
N ASP A 165 12.56 -9.02 14.05
CA ASP A 165 13.23 -8.52 15.24
C ASP A 165 14.41 -7.64 14.86
N ASN A 166 14.79 -6.72 15.77
CA ASN A 166 15.93 -5.84 15.54
C ASN A 166 17.21 -6.66 15.32
N GLY A 167 17.93 -6.35 14.24
CA GLY A 167 19.15 -7.04 13.85
C GLY A 167 18.96 -8.27 12.96
N ASP A 168 17.73 -8.64 12.64
CA ASP A 168 17.47 -9.76 11.71
C ASP A 168 18.04 -9.47 10.32
N VAL A 169 18.53 -10.52 9.68
CA VAL A 169 18.94 -10.47 8.27
C VAL A 169 17.69 -10.54 7.39
N VAL A 170 17.57 -9.57 6.51
CA VAL A 170 16.44 -9.43 5.59
C VAL A 170 16.94 -9.53 4.15
N LYS A 171 16.23 -10.29 3.33
CA LYS A 171 16.48 -10.36 1.88
C LYS A 171 15.49 -9.47 1.14
N ALA A 172 15.91 -8.96 -0.01
CA ALA A 172 15.00 -8.23 -0.91
C ALA A 172 13.74 -9.07 -1.20
N GLY A 173 12.58 -8.45 -1.10
CA GLY A 173 11.29 -9.11 -1.28
C GLY A 173 10.67 -9.72 -0.02
N GLU A 174 11.37 -9.74 1.09
CA GLU A 174 10.79 -10.23 2.35
C GLU A 174 9.79 -9.24 2.96
N VAL A 175 8.75 -9.77 3.57
CA VAL A 175 7.74 -8.99 4.29
C VAL A 175 8.32 -8.53 5.63
N LEU A 176 8.28 -7.23 5.87
CA LEU A 176 8.72 -6.60 7.12
C LEU A 176 7.58 -6.42 8.11
N VAL A 177 6.42 -6.04 7.62
CA VAL A 177 5.20 -5.86 8.42
C VAL A 177 3.99 -6.32 7.64
N LYS A 178 2.96 -6.73 8.39
CA LYS A 178 1.63 -7.04 7.86
C LYS A 178 0.62 -6.11 8.51
N ILE A 179 -0.24 -5.54 7.70
CA ILE A 179 -1.29 -4.64 8.16
C ILE A 179 -2.62 -5.30 7.84
N PRO A 180 -3.33 -5.86 8.84
CA PRO A 180 -4.61 -6.50 8.57
C PRO A 180 -5.56 -5.54 7.88
N ARG A 181 -6.18 -5.99 6.80
CA ARG A 181 -7.23 -5.23 6.13
C ARG A 181 -8.48 -5.28 7.00
N ALA A 182 -9.07 -4.13 7.26
CA ALA A 182 -10.28 -4.04 8.04
C ALA A 182 -11.47 -4.59 7.25
N VAL A 183 -11.66 -5.89 7.30
CA VAL A 183 -12.92 -6.49 6.85
C VAL A 183 -13.91 -6.31 8.00
N GLY A 184 -14.82 -5.34 7.86
CA GLY A 184 -15.90 -5.15 8.79
C GLY A 184 -15.61 -4.33 10.06
N LYS A 185 -14.58 -3.48 10.08
CA LYS A 185 -14.54 -2.40 11.07
C LYS A 185 -15.59 -1.34 10.70
N ALA A 186 -16.80 -1.61 11.11
CA ALA A 186 -17.84 -0.60 11.18
C ALA A 186 -17.44 0.45 12.23
N GLY A 187 -16.74 1.50 11.85
CA GLY A 187 -16.38 2.54 12.80
C GLY A 187 -15.48 3.62 12.24
N ASP A 188 -14.55 3.28 11.38
CA ASP A 188 -13.54 4.23 10.90
C ASP A 188 -13.87 4.80 9.50
N ILE A 189 -14.75 4.14 8.76
CA ILE A 189 -15.24 4.63 7.47
C ILE A 189 -16.73 4.82 7.59
N THR A 190 -17.19 6.06 7.48
CA THR A 190 -18.61 6.38 7.40
C THR A 190 -19.19 5.74 6.13
N GLY A 191 -20.04 4.74 6.31
CA GLY A 191 -20.72 4.06 5.21
C GLY A 191 -22.23 4.25 5.28
N GLY A 192 -22.96 3.69 4.34
CA GLY A 192 -24.41 3.75 4.28
C GLY A 192 -24.97 5.15 4.04
N LEU A 193 -26.15 5.42 4.61
CA LEU A 193 -26.85 6.69 4.39
C LEU A 193 -26.05 7.94 4.78
N PRO A 194 -25.33 7.98 5.91
CA PRO A 194 -24.49 9.14 6.22
C PRO A 194 -23.44 9.43 5.15
N ARG A 195 -22.80 8.41 4.60
CA ARG A 195 -21.82 8.58 3.53
C ARG A 195 -22.47 9.06 2.23
N VAL A 196 -23.62 8.53 1.89
CA VAL A 196 -24.39 8.98 0.72
C VAL A 196 -24.73 10.46 0.84
N THR A 197 -25.16 10.90 2.02
CA THR A 197 -25.48 12.30 2.30
C THR A 197 -24.23 13.19 2.16
N GLU A 198 -23.09 12.76 2.69
CA GLU A 198 -21.79 13.48 2.53
C GLU A 198 -21.43 13.66 1.05
N LEU A 199 -21.61 12.61 0.24
CA LEU A 199 -21.28 12.64 -1.18
C LEU A 199 -22.20 13.57 -1.98
N PHE A 200 -23.51 13.47 -1.77
CA PHE A 200 -24.50 14.30 -2.51
C PHE A 200 -24.50 15.77 -2.10
N GLU A 201 -24.23 16.04 -0.83
CA GLU A 201 -24.16 17.42 -0.32
C GLU A 201 -22.77 18.03 -0.45
N ALA A 202 -21.78 17.27 -0.97
CA ALA A 202 -20.38 17.66 -1.09
C ALA A 202 -19.78 18.18 0.22
N ARG A 203 -20.22 17.62 1.35
CA ARG A 203 -19.69 17.94 2.67
C ARG A 203 -18.30 17.36 2.86
N ASN A 204 -17.50 18.03 3.66
CA ASN A 204 -16.24 17.45 4.11
C ASN A 204 -16.55 16.25 5.03
N PRO A 205 -15.98 15.07 4.78
CA PRO A 205 -16.14 13.92 5.65
C PRO A 205 -15.57 14.19 7.05
N SER A 206 -16.09 13.49 8.06
CA SER A 206 -15.59 13.61 9.43
C SER A 206 -14.15 13.13 9.59
N ASN A 207 -13.71 12.23 8.73
CA ASN A 207 -12.33 11.72 8.69
C ASN A 207 -11.78 11.77 7.25
N PRO A 208 -11.35 12.96 6.78
CA PRO A 208 -10.88 13.11 5.41
C PRO A 208 -9.50 12.50 5.21
N ALA A 209 -9.30 11.82 4.08
CA ALA A 209 -7.99 11.41 3.62
C ALA A 209 -7.19 12.62 3.14
N VAL A 210 -5.88 12.61 3.37
CA VAL A 210 -4.96 13.54 2.71
C VAL A 210 -4.62 12.96 1.34
N VAL A 211 -4.82 13.73 0.28
CA VAL A 211 -4.70 13.29 -1.10
C VAL A 211 -3.63 14.12 -1.81
N SER A 212 -2.78 13.47 -2.61
CA SER A 212 -1.78 14.19 -3.41
C SER A 212 -2.47 14.98 -4.52
N GLU A 213 -2.10 16.25 -4.66
CA GLU A 213 -2.61 17.14 -5.72
C GLU A 213 -1.82 17.02 -7.02
N ILE A 214 -0.61 16.46 -6.97
CA ILE A 214 0.31 16.35 -8.11
C ILE A 214 0.88 14.94 -8.23
N ASP A 215 1.38 14.63 -9.42
CA ASP A 215 2.20 13.45 -9.65
C ASP A 215 3.61 13.72 -9.15
N GLY A 216 4.20 12.80 -8.42
CA GLY A 216 5.56 12.99 -7.94
C GLY A 216 6.08 11.93 -6.99
N GLU A 217 7.30 12.14 -6.54
CA GLU A 217 8.00 11.29 -5.59
C GLU A 217 7.73 11.75 -4.15
N VAL A 218 7.41 10.78 -3.29
CA VAL A 218 7.12 11.02 -1.88
C VAL A 218 8.40 11.12 -1.07
N GLY A 219 8.49 12.16 -0.24
CA GLY A 219 9.49 12.29 0.81
C GLY A 219 8.81 12.55 2.15
N PHE A 220 9.47 12.21 3.23
CA PHE A 220 9.02 12.53 4.57
C PHE A 220 9.87 13.66 5.16
N GLY A 221 9.19 14.66 5.67
CA GLY A 221 9.79 15.76 6.40
C GLY A 221 9.76 15.55 7.91
N LYS A 222 9.86 16.65 8.64
CA LYS A 222 9.90 16.64 10.10
C LYS A 222 8.53 16.37 10.72
N ILE A 223 8.55 15.81 11.93
CA ILE A 223 7.36 15.72 12.77
C ILE A 223 7.20 17.05 13.51
N LYS A 224 6.04 17.70 13.32
CA LYS A 224 5.70 18.96 13.97
C LYS A 224 4.36 18.84 14.68
N ARG A 225 4.34 19.05 15.99
CA ARG A 225 3.11 19.07 16.80
C ARG A 225 2.20 17.84 16.60
N GLY A 226 2.80 16.65 16.52
CA GLY A 226 2.06 15.41 16.31
C GLY A 226 1.62 15.18 14.87
N ASN A 227 2.15 15.92 13.91
CA ASN A 227 1.91 15.72 12.48
C ASN A 227 3.21 15.40 11.76
N ARG A 228 3.12 14.47 10.80
CA ARG A 228 4.21 14.16 9.88
C ARG A 228 4.06 15.01 8.62
N GLU A 229 5.13 15.67 8.21
CA GLU A 229 5.17 16.34 6.91
C GLU A 229 5.45 15.33 5.81
N ILE A 230 4.57 15.27 4.81
CA ILE A 230 4.77 14.49 3.60
C ILE A 230 4.99 15.47 2.45
N ILE A 231 6.05 15.23 1.68
CA ILE A 231 6.46 16.08 0.58
C ILE A 231 6.32 15.31 -0.72
N VAL A 232 5.61 15.86 -1.69
CA VAL A 232 5.51 15.30 -3.04
C VAL A 232 6.22 16.23 -4.01
N THR A 233 7.26 15.73 -4.68
CA THR A 233 8.07 16.48 -5.63
C THR A 233 7.84 15.96 -7.04
N SER A 234 7.34 16.82 -7.94
CA SER A 234 7.11 16.45 -9.33
C SER A 234 8.42 16.39 -10.11
N LYS A 235 8.38 15.75 -11.31
CA LYS A 235 9.52 15.71 -12.22
C LYS A 235 9.92 17.10 -12.74
N THR A 236 8.99 18.07 -12.70
CA THR A 236 9.24 19.45 -13.09
C THR A 236 9.80 20.32 -11.97
N GLY A 237 9.94 19.76 -10.77
CA GLY A 237 10.45 20.47 -9.59
C GLY A 237 9.39 21.12 -8.73
N GLU A 238 8.10 21.00 -9.07
CA GLU A 238 7.02 21.47 -8.21
C GLU A 238 6.97 20.64 -6.93
N VAL A 239 6.85 21.32 -5.78
CA VAL A 239 6.83 20.70 -4.46
C VAL A 239 5.54 21.05 -3.75
N LYS A 240 4.83 20.03 -3.27
CA LYS A 240 3.66 20.17 -2.39
C LYS A 240 3.94 19.50 -1.06
N LYS A 241 3.56 20.18 0.02
CA LYS A 241 3.76 19.70 1.40
C LYS A 241 2.41 19.47 2.06
N TYR A 242 2.29 18.35 2.76
CA TYR A 242 1.08 17.97 3.48
C TYR A 242 1.42 17.62 4.91
N LEU A 243 0.55 18.01 5.85
CA LEU A 243 0.65 17.60 7.24
C LEU A 243 -0.35 16.48 7.52
N VAL A 244 0.14 15.34 7.96
CA VAL A 244 -0.69 14.17 8.29
C VAL A 244 -0.52 13.87 9.77
N ALA A 245 -1.63 13.81 10.49
CA ALA A 245 -1.62 13.45 11.90
C ALA A 245 -1.01 12.07 12.12
N LEU A 246 -0.19 11.90 13.16
CA LEU A 246 0.42 10.61 13.51
C LEU A 246 -0.62 9.57 13.91
N SER A 247 -1.84 9.98 14.26
CA SER A 247 -2.98 9.10 14.53
C SER A 247 -3.60 8.50 13.26
N LYS A 248 -3.27 9.04 12.08
CA LYS A 248 -3.71 8.48 10.79
C LYS A 248 -2.69 7.48 10.26
N GLN A 249 -3.21 6.47 9.57
CA GLN A 249 -2.38 5.52 8.85
C GLN A 249 -1.84 6.17 7.57
N ILE A 250 -0.51 6.24 7.44
CA ILE A 250 0.15 6.73 6.24
C ILE A 250 0.26 5.56 5.26
N LEU A 251 -0.25 5.74 4.03
CA LEU A 251 -0.38 4.67 3.05
C LEU A 251 0.81 4.59 2.08
N VAL A 252 1.72 5.52 2.12
CA VAL A 252 2.87 5.62 1.22
C VAL A 252 4.18 5.56 1.99
N GLN A 253 5.24 5.26 1.29
CA GLN A 253 6.59 5.22 1.83
C GLN A 253 7.48 6.25 1.14
N GLU A 254 8.61 6.58 1.76
CA GLU A 254 9.61 7.44 1.17
C GLU A 254 10.10 6.86 -0.16
N ASN A 255 10.26 7.72 -1.15
CA ASN A 255 10.64 7.39 -2.54
C ASN A 255 9.57 6.66 -3.36
N ASP A 256 8.35 6.48 -2.85
CA ASP A 256 7.24 6.04 -3.67
C ASP A 256 6.87 7.12 -4.70
N TYR A 257 6.51 6.71 -5.90
CA TYR A 257 5.95 7.59 -6.90
C TYR A 257 4.43 7.50 -6.87
N VAL A 258 3.76 8.64 -6.73
CA VAL A 258 2.31 8.72 -6.67
C VAL A 258 1.77 9.61 -7.79
N ARG A 259 0.51 9.39 -8.14
CA ARG A 259 -0.22 10.26 -9.08
C ARG A 259 -1.12 11.22 -8.34
N ALA A 260 -1.50 12.30 -9.01
CA ALA A 260 -2.53 13.22 -8.52
C ALA A 260 -3.81 12.43 -8.20
N GLY A 261 -4.35 12.65 -7.01
CA GLY A 261 -5.52 11.92 -6.52
C GLY A 261 -5.22 10.66 -5.71
N THR A 262 -3.94 10.28 -5.56
CA THR A 262 -3.55 9.15 -4.71
C THR A 262 -3.70 9.52 -3.23
N PRO A 263 -4.42 8.72 -2.40
CA PRO A 263 -4.48 8.95 -0.97
C PRO A 263 -3.11 8.74 -0.34
N LEU A 264 -2.67 9.70 0.47
CA LEU A 264 -1.44 9.62 1.26
C LEU A 264 -1.72 9.11 2.68
N SER A 265 -2.96 9.22 3.12
CA SER A 265 -3.43 8.71 4.41
C SER A 265 -4.77 8.01 4.27
N ASP A 266 -5.11 7.21 5.29
CA ASP A 266 -6.45 6.65 5.42
C ASP A 266 -7.50 7.76 5.60
N GLY A 267 -8.75 7.41 5.40
CA GLY A 267 -9.90 8.31 5.49
C GLY A 267 -10.70 8.35 4.19
N ALA A 268 -11.72 9.17 4.17
CA ALA A 268 -12.60 9.32 3.03
C ALA A 268 -12.08 10.42 2.10
N ILE A 269 -12.06 10.15 0.80
CA ILE A 269 -11.72 11.13 -0.22
C ILE A 269 -12.91 12.06 -0.43
N THR A 270 -12.69 13.37 -0.47
CA THR A 270 -13.76 14.34 -0.72
C THR A 270 -14.04 14.46 -2.22
N PRO A 271 -15.33 14.58 -2.62
CA PRO A 271 -15.64 14.91 -4.02
C PRO A 271 -14.98 16.22 -4.50
N ALA A 272 -14.83 17.18 -3.60
CA ALA A 272 -14.17 18.45 -3.89
C ALA A 272 -12.69 18.25 -4.27
N ASP A 273 -11.95 17.35 -3.58
CA ASP A 273 -10.57 17.03 -3.90
C ASP A 273 -10.46 16.39 -5.30
N ILE A 274 -11.36 15.47 -5.61
CA ILE A 274 -11.37 14.81 -6.93
C ILE A 274 -11.70 15.82 -8.03
N LEU A 275 -12.64 16.72 -7.80
CA LEU A 275 -12.99 17.78 -8.75
C LEU A 275 -11.78 18.67 -9.03
N ALA A 276 -11.09 19.11 -8.00
CA ALA A 276 -9.92 19.99 -8.12
C ALA A 276 -8.74 19.31 -8.84
N ILE A 277 -8.55 18.01 -8.62
CA ILE A 277 -7.39 17.26 -9.11
C ILE A 277 -7.65 16.61 -10.47
N LYS A 278 -8.79 15.93 -10.64
CA LYS A 278 -9.09 15.08 -11.79
C LYS A 278 -10.21 15.61 -12.69
N GLY A 279 -10.95 16.62 -12.28
CA GLY A 279 -12.01 17.25 -13.04
C GLY A 279 -13.41 16.63 -12.85
N PRO A 280 -14.44 17.20 -13.54
CA PRO A 280 -15.84 16.87 -13.29
C PRO A 280 -16.23 15.41 -13.61
N THR A 281 -15.70 14.85 -14.69
CA THR A 281 -16.03 13.46 -15.09
C THR A 281 -15.57 12.45 -14.04
N ALA A 282 -14.35 12.62 -13.51
CA ALA A 282 -13.82 11.75 -12.47
C ALA A 282 -14.61 11.84 -11.16
N VAL A 283 -15.12 13.04 -10.82
CA VAL A 283 -16.01 13.22 -9.67
C VAL A 283 -17.31 12.45 -9.83
N GLN A 284 -17.91 12.54 -11.03
CA GLN A 284 -19.15 11.82 -11.33
C GLN A 284 -18.96 10.31 -11.21
N GLU A 285 -17.90 9.77 -11.80
CA GLU A 285 -17.57 8.35 -11.68
C GLU A 285 -17.31 7.93 -10.21
N TYR A 286 -16.57 8.75 -9.47
CA TYR A 286 -16.30 8.50 -8.06
C TYR A 286 -17.60 8.46 -7.23
N ILE A 287 -18.47 9.43 -7.39
CA ILE A 287 -19.74 9.50 -6.64
C ILE A 287 -20.61 8.30 -6.99
N VAL A 288 -20.73 7.94 -8.26
CA VAL A 288 -21.52 6.78 -8.69
C VAL A 288 -20.97 5.49 -8.09
N ASN A 289 -19.66 5.28 -8.16
CA ASN A 289 -19.02 4.09 -7.61
C ASN A 289 -19.19 3.99 -6.09
N GLU A 290 -18.98 5.09 -5.36
CA GLU A 290 -19.15 5.13 -3.90
C GLU A 290 -20.59 4.90 -3.44
N VAL A 291 -21.56 5.36 -4.21
CA VAL A 291 -22.97 5.16 -3.89
C VAL A 291 -23.41 3.72 -4.17
N GLN A 292 -22.79 3.06 -5.16
CA GLN A 292 -23.10 1.66 -5.50
C GLN A 292 -22.46 0.65 -4.52
N ASP A 293 -21.39 1.01 -3.85
CA ASP A 293 -20.74 0.19 -2.82
C ASP A 293 -21.50 0.28 -1.48
#